data_9a8b9b758dde950d16284e02ff05ea77
#
_entry.id   9a8b9b758dde950d16284e02ff05ea77
#
_cell.length_a   1.000
_cell.length_b   1.000
_cell.length_c   1.000
_cell.angle_alpha   90.00
_cell.angle_beta   90.00
_cell.angle_gamma   90.00
#
_symmetry.space_group_name_H-M   'P 1'
#
loop_
_entity.id
_entity.type
_entity.pdbx_description
1 polymer ?
#
loop_
_entity_poly.entity_id
_entity_poly.type
_entity_poly.pdbx_seq_one_letter_code
_entity_poly.pdbx_strand_id
1 'polypeptide(L)'
;MEIDQPRALTGRIVLICGSIVLAAGLALYYGGRQNSFDDLNTMAERNNVALAKAFANAIWPRYAAFLNSAKSLETGPLRDHPLIAELRADTIQQMQGLAVLKVKIYDLDGLTVFSTQASQIGDDKSGNPGFLSAKRGHVVSEYPTATPSAHSSRKS
;
A
#
# COMPACT_ATOMS: atom_id res chain seq x y z
N MET A 1 11.51 -72.28 -4.63
CA MET A 1 11.30 -71.14 -5.53
C MET A 1 10.13 -70.28 -4.96
N GLU A 2 10.35 -69.60 -3.86
CA GLU A 2 9.27 -68.79 -3.20
C GLU A 2 9.84 -68.01 -2.02
N ILE A 3 10.49 -66.90 -2.22
CA ILE A 3 10.83 -65.94 -1.11
C ILE A 3 11.06 -64.50 -1.64
N ASP A 4 10.59 -64.11 -2.81
CA ASP A 4 10.86 -62.73 -3.30
C ASP A 4 9.64 -61.80 -3.32
N GLN A 5 8.42 -62.28 -3.01
CA GLN A 5 7.21 -61.46 -2.99
C GLN A 5 7.11 -60.44 -1.84
N PRO A 6 7.52 -60.72 -0.59
CA PRO A 6 7.31 -59.75 0.48
C PRO A 6 8.18 -58.48 0.36
N ARG A 7 9.40 -58.59 -0.20
CA ARG A 7 10.30 -57.43 -0.39
C ARG A 7 9.80 -56.41 -1.42
N ALA A 8 9.21 -56.90 -2.52
CA ALA A 8 8.64 -56.04 -3.55
C ALA A 8 7.40 -55.32 -3.06
N LEU A 9 6.56 -55.96 -2.22
CA LEU A 9 5.38 -55.37 -1.62
C LEU A 9 5.74 -54.26 -0.61
N THR A 10 6.71 -54.54 0.26
CA THR A 10 7.21 -53.56 1.25
C THR A 10 7.83 -52.36 0.56
N GLY A 11 8.60 -52.52 -0.51
CA GLY A 11 9.18 -51.42 -1.29
C GLY A 11 8.09 -50.51 -1.92
N ARG A 12 7.02 -51.11 -2.46
CA ARG A 12 5.89 -50.35 -3.02
C ARG A 12 5.14 -49.55 -1.95
N ILE A 13 4.92 -50.12 -0.77
CA ILE A 13 4.24 -49.43 0.34
C ILE A 13 5.09 -48.25 0.81
N VAL A 14 6.40 -48.42 0.98
CA VAL A 14 7.31 -47.34 1.38
C VAL A 14 7.32 -46.21 0.36
N LEU A 15 7.33 -46.52 -0.93
CA LEU A 15 7.27 -45.51 -2.00
C LEU A 15 5.94 -44.75 -1.99
N ILE A 16 4.80 -45.42 -1.79
CA ILE A 16 3.48 -44.80 -1.73
C ILE A 16 3.39 -43.91 -0.50
N CYS A 17 3.77 -44.37 0.68
CA CYS A 17 3.77 -43.57 1.89
C CYS A 17 4.71 -42.36 1.77
N GLY A 18 5.91 -42.56 1.21
CA GLY A 18 6.85 -41.44 0.97
C GLY A 18 6.31 -40.39 0.01
N SER A 19 5.63 -40.78 -1.06
CA SER A 19 5.02 -39.85 -2.01
C SER A 19 3.86 -39.08 -1.41
N ILE A 20 3.04 -39.71 -0.54
CA ILE A 20 1.96 -39.02 0.17
C ILE A 20 2.49 -37.96 1.15
N VAL A 21 3.53 -38.32 1.92
CA VAL A 21 4.15 -37.38 2.86
C VAL A 21 4.78 -36.19 2.11
N LEU A 22 5.47 -36.47 1.00
CA LEU A 22 6.05 -35.42 0.16
C LEU A 22 4.99 -34.51 -0.42
N ALA A 23 3.91 -35.07 -0.96
CA ALA A 23 2.79 -34.27 -1.51
C ALA A 23 2.10 -33.42 -0.45
N ALA A 24 1.86 -33.99 0.75
CA ALA A 24 1.30 -33.24 1.88
C ALA A 24 2.25 -32.12 2.33
N GLY A 25 3.54 -32.36 2.41
CA GLY A 25 4.55 -31.37 2.76
C GLY A 25 4.59 -30.20 1.74
N LEU A 26 4.55 -30.54 0.45
CA LEU A 26 4.48 -29.52 -0.60
C LEU A 26 3.18 -28.71 -0.54
N ALA A 27 2.02 -29.37 -0.32
CA ALA A 27 0.75 -28.69 -0.19
C ALA A 27 0.72 -27.71 1.00
N LEU A 28 1.26 -28.11 2.15
CA LEU A 28 1.39 -27.23 3.32
C LEU A 28 2.38 -26.08 3.08
N TYR A 29 3.49 -26.34 2.38
CA TYR A 29 4.48 -25.32 2.06
C TYR A 29 3.89 -24.25 1.12
N TYR A 30 3.23 -24.65 0.05
CA TYR A 30 2.63 -23.73 -0.90
C TYR A 30 1.39 -23.03 -0.34
N GLY A 31 0.53 -23.75 0.38
CA GLY A 31 -0.68 -23.18 1.01
C GLY A 31 -0.35 -22.21 2.14
N GLY A 32 0.61 -22.53 2.99
CA GLY A 32 1.04 -21.63 4.08
C GLY A 32 1.68 -20.34 3.58
N ARG A 33 2.39 -20.39 2.45
CA ARG A 33 3.05 -19.21 1.89
C ARG A 33 2.07 -18.19 1.33
N GLN A 34 0.99 -18.62 0.70
CA GLN A 34 -0.03 -17.70 0.15
C GLN A 34 -0.81 -16.98 1.26
N ASN A 35 -1.24 -17.69 2.29
CA ASN A 35 -2.00 -17.11 3.39
C ASN A 35 -1.22 -16.08 4.22
N SER A 36 0.10 -16.28 4.38
CA SER A 36 0.94 -15.37 5.16
C SER A 36 1.14 -14.00 4.49
N PHE A 37 1.19 -13.94 3.17
CA PHE A 37 1.31 -12.67 2.44
C PHE A 37 0.00 -11.86 2.47
N ASP A 38 -1.14 -12.52 2.37
CA ASP A 38 -2.46 -11.87 2.41
C ASP A 38 -2.76 -11.29 3.80
N ASP A 39 -2.38 -11.99 4.87
CA ASP A 39 -2.53 -11.51 6.24
C ASP A 39 -1.64 -10.29 6.54
N LEU A 40 -0.39 -10.28 6.09
CA LEU A 40 0.51 -9.14 6.27
C LEU A 40 0.03 -7.90 5.51
N ASN A 41 -0.47 -8.09 4.28
CA ASN A 41 -1.04 -7.01 3.48
C ASN A 41 -2.28 -6.42 4.14
N THR A 42 -3.18 -7.26 4.63
CA THR A 42 -4.40 -6.83 5.32
C THR A 42 -4.08 -6.08 6.63
N MET A 43 -3.07 -6.53 7.38
CA MET A 43 -2.62 -5.84 8.59
C MET A 43 -2.00 -4.47 8.28
N ALA A 44 -1.16 -4.39 7.25
CA ALA A 44 -0.55 -3.12 6.82
C ALA A 44 -1.62 -2.13 6.36
N GLU A 45 -2.61 -2.59 5.60
CA GLU A 45 -3.74 -1.77 5.12
C GLU A 45 -4.58 -1.23 6.28
N ARG A 46 -4.97 -2.09 7.23
CA ARG A 46 -5.71 -1.67 8.42
C ARG A 46 -4.94 -0.66 9.26
N ASN A 47 -3.64 -0.84 9.41
CA ASN A 47 -2.78 0.09 10.12
C ASN A 47 -2.72 1.45 9.42
N ASN A 48 -2.57 1.47 8.09
CA ASN A 48 -2.56 2.69 7.30
C ASN A 48 -3.89 3.45 7.39
N VAL A 49 -5.03 2.75 7.40
CA VAL A 49 -6.36 3.35 7.60
C VAL A 49 -6.49 3.95 9.00
N ALA A 50 -6.03 3.24 10.03
CA ALA A 50 -6.08 3.73 11.41
C ALA A 50 -5.21 4.98 11.58
N LEU A 51 -4.00 4.99 11.01
CA LEU A 51 -3.11 6.14 11.00
C LEU A 51 -3.72 7.32 10.24
N ALA A 52 -4.32 7.10 9.07
CA ALA A 52 -4.98 8.14 8.30
C ALA A 52 -6.14 8.78 9.05
N LYS A 53 -6.96 7.97 9.75
CA LYS A 53 -8.06 8.46 10.59
C LYS A 53 -7.55 9.25 11.80
N ALA A 54 -6.54 8.74 12.50
CA ALA A 54 -5.94 9.42 13.64
C ALA A 54 -5.37 10.78 13.22
N PHE A 55 -4.66 10.80 12.09
CA PHE A 55 -4.12 12.01 11.49
C PHE A 55 -5.22 13.00 11.11
N ALA A 56 -6.27 12.54 10.41
CA ALA A 56 -7.40 13.39 10.06
C ALA A 56 -8.07 14.00 11.30
N ASN A 57 -8.31 13.20 12.34
CA ASN A 57 -8.90 13.68 13.59
C ASN A 57 -8.04 14.74 14.30
N ALA A 58 -6.72 14.62 14.21
CA ALA A 58 -5.82 15.59 14.83
C ALA A 58 -5.72 16.91 14.05
N ILE A 59 -5.76 16.84 12.73
CA ILE A 59 -5.56 17.98 11.82
C ILE A 59 -6.87 18.72 11.53
N TRP A 60 -7.95 17.98 11.31
CA TRP A 60 -9.21 18.53 10.84
C TRP A 60 -9.78 19.67 11.68
N PRO A 61 -9.81 19.61 13.03
CA PRO A 61 -10.38 20.68 13.85
C PRO A 61 -9.71 22.06 13.63
N ARG A 62 -8.42 22.05 13.29
CA ARG A 62 -7.63 23.27 13.12
C ARG A 62 -7.63 23.79 11.68
N TYR A 63 -7.57 22.88 10.71
CA TYR A 63 -7.28 23.23 9.32
C TYR A 63 -8.47 23.05 8.36
N ALA A 64 -9.61 22.50 8.80
CA ALA A 64 -10.75 22.19 7.93
C ALA A 64 -11.26 23.41 7.16
N ALA A 65 -11.42 24.55 7.84
CA ALA A 65 -11.92 25.77 7.20
C ALA A 65 -11.00 26.22 6.05
N PHE A 66 -9.68 26.20 6.30
CA PHE A 66 -8.69 26.54 5.30
C PHE A 66 -8.67 25.50 4.15
N LEU A 67 -8.60 24.20 4.45
CA LEU A 67 -8.55 23.16 3.44
C LEU A 67 -9.79 23.15 2.53
N ASN A 68 -10.97 23.43 3.07
CA ASN A 68 -12.20 23.55 2.29
C ASN A 68 -12.20 24.78 1.36
N SER A 69 -11.51 25.86 1.73
CA SER A 69 -11.36 27.05 0.89
C SER A 69 -10.16 26.98 -0.06
N ALA A 70 -9.25 26.04 0.15
CA ALA A 70 -7.98 25.94 -0.60
C ALA A 70 -8.19 25.77 -2.11
N LYS A 71 -9.29 25.13 -2.54
CA LYS A 71 -9.63 24.96 -3.96
C LYS A 71 -9.90 26.27 -4.70
N SER A 72 -10.21 27.35 -3.99
CA SER A 72 -10.43 28.68 -4.59
C SER A 72 -9.13 29.46 -4.81
N LEU A 73 -8.00 28.97 -4.30
CA LEU A 73 -6.69 29.56 -4.44
C LEU A 73 -5.96 28.99 -5.66
N GLU A 74 -5.22 29.83 -6.35
CA GLU A 74 -4.28 29.37 -7.36
C GLU A 74 -3.14 28.57 -6.72
N THR A 75 -2.52 27.68 -7.47
CA THR A 75 -1.48 26.76 -6.98
C THR A 75 -0.29 27.47 -6.30
N GLY A 76 0.16 28.62 -6.85
CA GLY A 76 1.26 29.39 -6.27
C GLY A 76 0.91 29.92 -4.89
N PRO A 77 -0.11 30.79 -4.78
CA PRO A 77 -0.59 31.31 -3.50
C PRO A 77 -0.98 30.23 -2.49
N LEU A 78 -1.55 29.12 -2.94
CA LEU A 78 -1.86 27.98 -2.07
C LEU A 78 -0.59 27.36 -1.48
N ARG A 79 0.42 27.13 -2.31
CA ARG A 79 1.69 26.50 -1.88
C ARG A 79 2.43 27.35 -0.86
N ASP A 80 2.41 28.67 -1.04
CA ASP A 80 3.14 29.65 -0.22
C ASP A 80 2.31 30.16 0.97
N HIS A 81 1.10 29.65 1.14
CA HIS A 81 0.20 30.09 2.20
C HIS A 81 0.76 29.72 3.59
N PRO A 82 0.77 30.65 4.58
CA PRO A 82 1.30 30.41 5.92
C PRO A 82 0.72 29.16 6.60
N LEU A 83 -0.60 28.92 6.47
CA LEU A 83 -1.24 27.74 7.04
C LEU A 83 -0.78 26.44 6.40
N ILE A 84 -0.29 26.43 5.17
CA ILE A 84 0.36 25.24 4.57
C ILE A 84 1.69 24.95 5.25
N ALA A 85 2.46 25.97 5.60
CA ALA A 85 3.71 25.79 6.34
C ALA A 85 3.46 25.26 7.76
N GLU A 86 2.46 25.78 8.46
CA GLU A 86 2.07 25.30 9.79
C GLU A 86 1.55 23.87 9.73
N LEU A 87 0.62 23.58 8.80
CA LEU A 87 0.09 22.23 8.59
C LEU A 87 1.19 21.22 8.26
N ARG A 88 2.21 21.65 7.51
CA ARG A 88 3.37 20.79 7.21
C ARG A 88 4.19 20.51 8.46
N ALA A 89 4.46 21.51 9.28
CA ALA A 89 5.19 21.33 10.53
C ALA A 89 4.46 20.37 11.48
N ASP A 90 3.15 20.59 11.69
CA ASP A 90 2.31 19.71 12.51
C ASP A 90 2.26 18.28 11.94
N THR A 91 2.16 18.14 10.63
CA THR A 91 2.16 16.84 9.95
C THR A 91 3.49 16.11 10.16
N ILE A 92 4.61 16.77 9.94
CA ILE A 92 5.95 16.19 10.12
C ILE A 92 6.14 15.75 11.57
N GLN A 93 5.72 16.58 12.52
CA GLN A 93 5.78 16.24 13.94
C GLN A 93 4.98 14.98 14.26
N GLN A 94 3.78 14.83 13.72
CA GLN A 94 2.95 13.64 13.93
C GLN A 94 3.49 12.39 13.22
N MET A 95 4.26 12.55 12.14
CA MET A 95 4.88 11.44 11.42
C MET A 95 6.15 10.92 12.10
N GLN A 96 6.70 11.64 13.10
CA GLN A 96 7.93 11.22 13.78
C GLN A 96 7.73 9.86 14.46
N GLY A 97 8.64 8.94 14.16
CA GLY A 97 8.58 7.56 14.68
C GLY A 97 7.58 6.64 13.98
N LEU A 98 6.87 7.13 12.96
CA LEU A 98 5.97 6.31 12.14
C LEU A 98 6.64 5.93 10.80
N ALA A 99 6.29 4.76 10.27
CA ALA A 99 6.74 4.33 8.94
C ALA A 99 5.93 5.00 7.82
N VAL A 100 5.66 6.30 7.95
CA VAL A 100 4.91 7.10 6.96
C VAL A 100 5.88 7.96 6.18
N LEU A 101 5.94 7.77 4.87
CA LEU A 101 6.86 8.50 4.00
C LEU A 101 6.27 9.83 3.50
N LYS A 102 4.95 9.88 3.33
CA LYS A 102 4.28 11.03 2.74
C LYS A 102 2.80 11.07 3.13
N VAL A 103 2.31 12.29 3.35
CA VAL A 103 0.88 12.58 3.54
C VAL A 103 0.42 13.51 2.45
N LYS A 104 -0.73 13.22 1.86
CA LYS A 104 -1.43 14.09 0.89
C LYS A 104 -2.88 14.23 1.29
N ILE A 105 -3.44 15.43 1.07
CA ILE A 105 -4.86 15.71 1.21
C ILE A 105 -5.36 16.18 -0.15
N TYR A 106 -6.43 15.56 -0.60
CA TYR A 106 -7.13 15.93 -1.83
C TYR A 106 -8.46 16.57 -1.49
N ASP A 107 -8.88 17.51 -2.31
CA ASP A 107 -10.28 17.94 -2.29
C ASP A 107 -11.17 16.89 -2.98
N LEU A 108 -12.47 17.15 -3.02
CA LEU A 108 -13.44 16.23 -3.64
C LEU A 108 -13.35 16.18 -5.18
N ASP A 109 -12.64 17.11 -5.79
CA ASP A 109 -12.46 17.20 -7.23
C ASP A 109 -11.13 16.56 -7.69
N GLY A 110 -10.26 16.18 -6.74
CA GLY A 110 -8.99 15.50 -6.99
C GLY A 110 -7.78 16.43 -6.99
N LEU A 111 -7.96 17.70 -6.66
CA LEU A 111 -6.84 18.63 -6.50
C LEU A 111 -6.06 18.28 -5.22
N THR A 112 -4.75 18.21 -5.30
CA THR A 112 -3.89 18.06 -4.13
C THR A 112 -3.79 19.39 -3.38
N VAL A 113 -4.60 19.58 -2.35
CA VAL A 113 -4.64 20.81 -1.54
C VAL A 113 -3.52 20.87 -0.50
N PHE A 114 -2.97 19.72 -0.13
CA PHE A 114 -1.81 19.62 0.76
C PHE A 114 -0.95 18.42 0.43
N SER A 115 0.35 18.58 0.55
CA SER A 115 1.34 17.48 0.54
C SER A 115 2.53 17.85 1.42
N THR A 116 3.08 16.85 2.13
CA THR A 116 4.38 17.00 2.81
C THR A 116 5.50 17.33 1.82
N GLN A 117 5.34 16.96 0.55
CA GLN A 117 6.21 17.35 -0.55
C GLN A 117 5.56 18.55 -1.29
N ALA A 118 6.06 19.75 -1.05
CA ALA A 118 5.46 21.01 -1.52
C ALA A 118 5.23 21.07 -3.04
N SER A 119 6.12 20.49 -3.84
CA SER A 119 6.01 20.49 -5.31
C SER A 119 4.76 19.79 -5.83
N GLN A 120 4.12 18.96 -5.01
CA GLN A 120 2.92 18.19 -5.38
C GLN A 120 1.61 18.89 -5.02
N ILE A 121 1.67 20.04 -4.34
CA ILE A 121 0.48 20.86 -4.08
C ILE A 121 0.05 21.48 -5.41
N GLY A 122 -1.23 21.36 -5.74
CA GLY A 122 -1.79 21.78 -7.02
C GLY A 122 -1.82 20.68 -8.11
N ASP A 123 -1.27 19.47 -7.82
CA ASP A 123 -1.41 18.35 -8.75
C ASP A 123 -2.88 17.95 -8.88
N ASP A 124 -3.35 17.76 -10.12
CA ASP A 124 -4.64 17.16 -10.42
C ASP A 124 -4.55 15.64 -10.40
N LYS A 125 -5.36 15.01 -9.57
CA LYS A 125 -5.50 13.55 -9.42
C LYS A 125 -6.92 13.07 -9.71
N SER A 126 -7.76 13.88 -10.32
CA SER A 126 -9.16 13.55 -10.64
C SER A 126 -9.31 12.25 -11.46
N GLY A 127 -8.37 11.96 -12.35
CA GLY A 127 -8.32 10.71 -13.13
C GLY A 127 -7.56 9.55 -12.48
N ASN A 128 -7.01 9.73 -11.27
CA ASN A 128 -6.23 8.67 -10.63
C ASN A 128 -7.14 7.57 -10.04
N PRO A 129 -6.92 6.27 -10.37
CA PRO A 129 -7.78 5.18 -9.89
C PRO A 129 -7.85 5.08 -8.36
N GLY A 130 -6.71 5.32 -7.67
CA GLY A 130 -6.66 5.32 -6.20
C GLY A 130 -7.51 6.44 -5.60
N PHE A 131 -7.43 7.66 -6.16
CA PHE A 131 -8.30 8.77 -5.75
C PHE A 131 -9.77 8.46 -5.97
N LEU A 132 -10.14 7.96 -7.17
CA LEU A 132 -11.53 7.61 -7.51
C LEU A 132 -12.09 6.52 -6.59
N SER A 133 -11.27 5.56 -6.19
CA SER A 133 -11.64 4.52 -5.24
C SER A 133 -11.83 5.09 -3.83
N ALA A 134 -10.89 5.92 -3.36
CA ALA A 134 -10.97 6.58 -2.06
C ALA A 134 -12.19 7.51 -1.96
N LYS A 135 -12.52 8.23 -3.03
CA LYS A 135 -13.72 9.09 -3.12
C LYS A 135 -15.01 8.28 -2.92
N ARG A 136 -15.02 6.99 -3.29
CA ARG A 136 -16.15 6.08 -3.05
C ARG A 136 -16.11 5.41 -1.67
N GLY A 137 -15.15 5.78 -0.82
CA GLY A 137 -14.98 5.23 0.52
C GLY A 137 -14.21 3.91 0.57
N HIS A 138 -13.59 3.49 -0.53
CA HIS A 138 -12.77 2.28 -0.55
C HIS A 138 -11.32 2.61 -0.24
N VAL A 139 -10.71 1.79 0.60
CA VAL A 139 -9.27 1.83 0.84
C VAL A 139 -8.55 1.17 -0.33
N VAL A 140 -7.47 1.78 -0.80
CA VAL A 140 -6.63 1.23 -1.87
C VAL A 140 -5.19 1.24 -1.40
N SER A 141 -4.56 0.08 -1.48
CA SER A 141 -3.12 -0.10 -1.27
C SER A 141 -2.47 -0.37 -2.60
N GLU A 142 -1.68 0.57 -3.10
CA GLU A 142 -0.88 0.39 -4.31
C GLU A 142 0.58 0.14 -3.91
N TYR A 143 1.12 -0.98 -4.33
CA TYR A 143 2.56 -1.23 -4.24
C TYR A 143 3.23 -0.64 -5.49
N PRO A 144 4.33 0.10 -5.35
CA PRO A 144 5.09 0.53 -6.50
C PRO A 144 5.61 -0.72 -7.22
N THR A 145 4.95 -1.10 -8.30
CA THR A 145 5.51 -2.05 -9.26
C THR A 145 6.75 -1.38 -9.83
N ALA A 146 7.93 -1.95 -9.55
CA ALA A 146 9.14 -1.58 -10.23
C ALA A 146 8.96 -1.90 -11.73
N THR A 147 8.50 -0.93 -12.49
CA THR A 147 8.50 -1.03 -13.95
C THR A 147 9.98 -1.02 -14.35
N PRO A 148 10.49 -2.08 -15.00
CA PRO A 148 11.85 -2.02 -15.53
C PRO A 148 11.90 -0.86 -16.51
N SER A 149 12.72 0.13 -16.22
CA SER A 149 12.99 1.24 -17.13
C SER A 149 13.43 0.65 -18.46
N ALA A 150 12.60 0.80 -19.50
CA ALA A 150 12.97 0.47 -20.86
C ALA A 150 14.23 1.27 -21.21
N HIS A 151 15.34 0.58 -21.28
CA HIS A 151 16.61 1.11 -21.77
C HIS A 151 16.34 1.59 -23.20
N SER A 152 16.20 2.91 -23.37
CA SER A 152 16.18 3.55 -24.66
C SER A 152 17.53 3.28 -25.33
N SER A 153 17.57 2.29 -26.21
CA SER A 153 18.66 2.08 -27.16
C SER A 153 18.70 3.25 -28.12
N ARG A 154 19.51 4.23 -27.80
CA ARG A 154 19.93 5.26 -28.76
C ARG A 154 20.83 4.57 -29.79
N LYS A 155 20.28 4.27 -30.97
CA LYS A 155 21.08 3.94 -32.16
C LYS A 155 21.57 5.24 -32.79
N SER A 156 22.86 5.29 -32.96
CA SER A 156 23.62 6.24 -33.79
C SER A 156 23.16 6.27 -35.22
#